data_b19d30a9f79a9ba73526800fce561b67
#
_entry.id   b19d30a9f79a9ba73526800fce561b67
#
_cell.length_a   1.000
_cell.length_b   1.000
_cell.length_c   1.000
_cell.angle_alpha   90.00
_cell.angle_beta   90.00
_cell.angle_gamma   90.00
#
_symmetry.space_group_name_H-M   'P 1'
#
loop_
_entity.id
_entity.type
_entity.pdbx_description
1 polymer ?
#
loop_
_entity_poly.entity_id
_entity_poly.type
_entity_poly.pdbx_seq_one_letter_code
_entity_poly.pdbx_strand_id
1 'polypeptide(L)'
;LSVFTVAKAQIPVRPYGQWEATQFVAVSVHQPEDYVTLDNNWEILYNLRTPHTLGELRGMGVKCSDSQLLLLKVGGLISKAKGKWQTTIPILDQEQTRSLRSFSEEVAGSMYAKTKSDFISLTQTIHDEMGFKDNALSLIFSYLLDGRMWTKLVLFDDIDSHFGWSGCYWVLYEPRTDLACGTNSYGEQDLILTYVNSDIVPNDSIMERYAEEIAEFGKITDTQLVSRLKPYGLVDDKGDVLIPIIKRQQDRFHQITDKLVDAISAELKSNCNSLATRYGIKDEKVAMVILYHEVMWNLVDKLIQD
;
A
#
# COMPACT_ATOMS: atom_id res chain seq x y z
N LEU A 1 6.47 -13.98 55.36
CA LEU A 1 6.30 -14.66 54.05
C LEU A 1 6.55 -13.65 52.97
N SER A 2 7.78 -13.68 52.41
CA SER A 2 8.16 -12.84 51.24
C SER A 2 7.59 -13.48 50.00
N VAL A 3 6.61 -12.83 49.38
CA VAL A 3 6.10 -13.20 48.06
C VAL A 3 7.14 -12.74 47.05
N PHE A 4 7.98 -13.66 46.58
CA PHE A 4 8.83 -13.41 45.40
C PHE A 4 7.91 -13.34 44.19
N THR A 5 7.63 -12.12 43.70
CA THR A 5 7.05 -11.90 42.40
C THR A 5 8.12 -12.26 41.36
N VAL A 6 8.02 -13.44 40.76
CA VAL A 6 8.84 -13.81 39.62
C VAL A 6 8.46 -12.87 38.51
N ALA A 7 9.33 -11.91 38.20
CA ALA A 7 9.21 -11.10 37.00
C ALA A 7 9.18 -12.06 35.80
N LYS A 8 8.05 -12.16 35.11
CA LYS A 8 8.01 -12.85 33.82
C LYS A 8 9.04 -12.20 32.91
N ALA A 9 10.04 -12.98 32.51
CA ALA A 9 10.99 -12.52 31.52
C ALA A 9 10.22 -12.02 30.29
N GLN A 10 10.44 -10.77 29.92
CA GLN A 10 9.80 -10.19 28.77
C GLN A 10 10.32 -10.93 27.51
N ILE A 11 9.42 -11.43 26.67
CA ILE A 11 9.79 -11.96 25.36
C ILE A 11 10.28 -10.74 24.54
N PRO A 12 11.53 -10.76 24.04
CA PRO A 12 12.02 -9.64 23.24
C PRO A 12 11.10 -9.38 22.04
N VAL A 13 10.77 -8.12 21.84
CA VAL A 13 9.99 -7.71 20.65
C VAL A 13 10.88 -7.91 19.42
N ARG A 14 10.36 -8.57 18.39
CA ARG A 14 11.05 -8.77 17.11
C ARG A 14 11.48 -7.41 16.54
N PRO A 15 12.71 -7.24 16.04
CA PRO A 15 13.21 -5.98 15.48
C PRO A 15 12.29 -5.45 14.36
N TYR A 16 12.06 -4.14 14.34
CA TYR A 16 11.17 -3.49 13.37
C TYR A 16 11.49 -3.85 11.90
N GLY A 17 12.74 -3.81 11.49
CA GLY A 17 13.16 -4.14 10.12
C GLY A 17 12.90 -5.58 9.66
N GLN A 18 12.33 -6.44 10.53
CA GLN A 18 11.87 -7.78 10.17
C GLN A 18 10.35 -7.85 10.00
N TRP A 19 9.64 -6.74 10.17
CA TRP A 19 8.20 -6.62 9.96
C TRP A 19 7.93 -5.96 8.61
N GLU A 20 6.74 -6.19 8.06
CA GLU A 20 6.23 -5.43 6.94
C GLU A 20 5.56 -4.16 7.45
N ALA A 21 6.21 -3.04 7.28
CA ALA A 21 5.60 -1.73 7.50
C ALA A 21 5.07 -1.21 6.17
N THR A 22 3.78 -0.92 6.14
CA THR A 22 3.12 -0.41 4.95
C THR A 22 2.50 0.94 5.26
N GLN A 23 2.65 1.86 4.33
CA GLN A 23 2.11 3.20 4.49
C GLN A 23 1.39 3.66 3.23
N PHE A 24 0.26 4.28 3.44
CA PHE A 24 -0.50 5.00 2.43
C PHE A 24 -0.74 6.40 2.97
N VAL A 25 0.26 7.27 2.83
CA VAL A 25 0.34 8.54 3.55
C VAL A 25 0.68 9.70 2.61
N ALA A 26 0.10 10.85 2.90
CA ALA A 26 0.58 12.13 2.42
C ALA A 26 1.48 12.74 3.50
N VAL A 27 2.74 13.00 3.14
CA VAL A 27 3.76 13.52 4.06
C VAL A 27 3.90 15.02 3.87
N SER A 28 3.80 15.80 4.97
CA SER A 28 4.05 17.23 4.95
C SER A 28 5.37 17.63 5.64
N VAL A 29 5.81 16.88 6.65
CA VAL A 29 7.06 17.14 7.41
C VAL A 29 7.80 15.84 7.71
N HIS A 30 7.14 14.89 8.38
CA HIS A 30 7.71 13.62 8.82
C HIS A 30 6.75 12.49 8.51
N GLN A 31 7.28 11.39 7.99
CA GLN A 31 6.50 10.17 7.80
C GLN A 31 6.41 9.36 9.11
N PRO A 32 5.42 8.48 9.27
CA PRO A 32 5.26 7.66 10.48
C PRO A 32 6.53 6.89 10.87
N GLU A 33 7.24 6.35 9.89
CA GLU A 33 8.45 5.56 10.10
C GLU A 33 9.57 6.33 10.80
N ASP A 34 9.69 7.65 10.57
CA ASP A 34 10.66 8.52 11.24
C ASP A 34 10.49 8.48 12.76
N TYR A 35 9.26 8.36 13.26
CA TYR A 35 8.98 8.25 14.69
C TYR A 35 9.19 6.83 15.22
N VAL A 36 8.83 5.82 14.43
CA VAL A 36 8.88 4.40 14.83
C VAL A 36 10.31 3.92 15.02
N THR A 37 11.22 4.35 14.15
CA THR A 37 12.62 3.89 14.11
C THR A 37 13.53 4.59 15.10
N LEU A 38 13.07 5.65 15.79
CA LEU A 38 13.87 6.34 16.81
C LEU A 38 14.01 5.49 18.08
N ASP A 39 15.24 5.33 18.56
CA ASP A 39 15.58 4.62 19.79
C ASP A 39 14.85 3.26 19.90
N ASN A 40 14.10 3.06 20.99
CA ASN A 40 13.25 1.89 21.21
C ASN A 40 11.75 2.19 21.04
N ASN A 41 11.38 3.17 20.23
CA ASN A 41 9.97 3.54 20.01
C ASN A 41 9.15 2.39 19.45
N TRP A 42 9.74 1.53 18.61
CA TRP A 42 9.07 0.32 18.14
C TRP A 42 8.65 -0.62 19.29
N GLU A 43 9.54 -0.85 20.25
CA GLU A 43 9.23 -1.65 21.42
C GLU A 43 8.09 -1.04 22.26
N ILE A 44 8.09 0.29 22.41
CA ILE A 44 7.02 1.02 23.11
C ILE A 44 5.70 0.83 22.36
N LEU A 45 5.65 1.07 21.05
CA LEU A 45 4.46 0.93 20.23
C LEU A 45 3.89 -0.49 20.26
N TYR A 46 4.76 -1.49 20.14
CA TYR A 46 4.34 -2.90 20.19
C TYR A 46 3.70 -3.27 21.53
N ASN A 47 4.30 -2.85 22.65
CA ASN A 47 3.75 -3.12 23.98
C ASN A 47 2.47 -2.32 24.26
N LEU A 48 2.29 -1.15 23.62
CA LEU A 48 1.07 -0.35 23.70
C LEU A 48 -0.06 -0.83 22.79
N ARG A 49 0.05 -1.98 22.13
CA ARG A 49 -1.10 -2.64 21.49
C ARG A 49 -2.23 -2.90 22.48
N THR A 50 -1.88 -3.10 23.75
CA THR A 50 -2.82 -3.07 24.88
C THR A 50 -2.59 -1.81 25.72
N PRO A 51 -3.66 -1.21 26.27
CA PRO A 51 -3.53 0.02 27.04
C PRO A 51 -2.72 -0.15 28.34
N HIS A 52 -1.66 0.64 28.51
CA HIS A 52 -0.82 0.63 29.71
C HIS A 52 -0.56 2.03 30.24
N THR A 53 -0.40 2.14 31.57
CA THR A 53 0.22 3.32 32.19
C THR A 53 1.74 3.29 31.99
N LEU A 54 2.39 4.43 32.16
CA LEU A 54 3.86 4.50 32.11
C LEU A 54 4.52 3.58 33.18
N GLY A 55 3.90 3.48 34.36
CA GLY A 55 4.38 2.59 35.42
C GLY A 55 4.28 1.11 35.04
N GLU A 56 3.19 0.71 34.40
CA GLU A 56 3.00 -0.66 33.89
C GLU A 56 4.04 -0.99 32.81
N LEU A 57 4.29 -0.10 31.84
CA LEU A 57 5.31 -0.28 30.81
C LEU A 57 6.72 -0.48 31.41
N ARG A 58 7.10 0.38 32.36
CA ARG A 58 8.37 0.26 33.06
C ARG A 58 8.47 -1.02 33.90
N GLY A 59 7.34 -1.42 34.52
CA GLY A 59 7.25 -2.68 35.25
C GLY A 59 7.41 -3.93 34.35
N MET A 60 7.09 -3.82 33.08
CA MET A 60 7.33 -4.86 32.06
C MET A 60 8.78 -4.86 31.52
N GLY A 61 9.62 -3.92 31.97
CA GLY A 61 11.00 -3.80 31.52
C GLY A 61 11.19 -2.89 30.29
N VAL A 62 10.13 -2.30 29.76
CA VAL A 62 10.22 -1.38 28.62
C VAL A 62 10.81 -0.06 29.07
N LYS A 63 11.96 0.29 28.53
CA LYS A 63 12.55 1.62 28.76
C LYS A 63 11.70 2.66 28.07
N CYS A 64 11.16 3.60 28.82
CA CYS A 64 10.26 4.61 28.27
C CYS A 64 10.40 5.92 29.04
N SER A 65 10.57 7.02 28.33
CA SER A 65 10.59 8.38 28.86
C SER A 65 9.29 9.13 28.53
N ASP A 66 8.98 10.17 29.30
CA ASP A 66 7.85 11.05 29.01
C ASP A 66 8.01 11.76 27.65
N SER A 67 9.26 12.09 27.28
CA SER A 67 9.57 12.75 26.00
C SER A 67 9.28 11.82 24.81
N GLN A 68 9.60 10.52 24.91
CA GLN A 68 9.27 9.55 23.88
C GLN A 68 7.75 9.39 23.70
N LEU A 69 7.01 9.30 24.82
CA LEU A 69 5.54 9.24 24.74
C LEU A 69 4.93 10.51 24.15
N LEU A 70 5.50 11.68 24.49
CA LEU A 70 5.05 12.93 23.88
C LEU A 70 5.32 12.98 22.38
N LEU A 71 6.51 12.56 21.95
CA LEU A 71 6.90 12.49 20.53
C LEU A 71 5.97 11.57 19.75
N LEU A 72 5.77 10.35 20.24
CA LEU A 72 4.87 9.37 19.61
C LEU A 72 3.42 9.86 19.56
N LYS A 73 2.96 10.59 20.60
CA LYS A 73 1.63 11.19 20.60
C LYS A 73 1.51 12.31 19.58
N VAL A 74 2.52 13.20 19.47
CA VAL A 74 2.54 14.28 18.47
C VAL A 74 2.55 13.70 17.06
N GLY A 75 3.34 12.64 16.84
CA GLY A 75 3.36 11.89 15.57
C GLY A 75 2.08 11.10 15.30
N GLY A 76 1.08 11.12 16.20
CA GLY A 76 -0.20 10.42 15.98
C GLY A 76 -0.16 8.92 16.19
N LEU A 77 0.96 8.35 16.66
CA LEU A 77 1.15 6.90 16.77
C LEU A 77 0.62 6.29 18.07
N ILE A 78 0.37 7.11 19.08
CA ILE A 78 -0.26 6.71 20.35
C ILE A 78 -1.28 7.73 20.81
N SER A 79 -2.24 7.25 21.58
CA SER A 79 -3.21 8.08 22.27
C SER A 79 -3.21 7.81 23.78
N LYS A 80 -3.76 8.75 24.57
CA LYS A 80 -3.92 8.58 26.01
C LYS A 80 -5.37 8.73 26.41
N ALA A 81 -5.92 7.70 27.06
CA ALA A 81 -7.26 7.73 27.60
C ALA A 81 -7.28 7.11 28.99
N LYS A 82 -8.00 7.74 29.94
CA LYS A 82 -8.14 7.28 31.34
C LYS A 82 -6.81 6.96 32.02
N GLY A 83 -5.76 7.76 31.75
CA GLY A 83 -4.42 7.59 32.32
C GLY A 83 -3.55 6.51 31.66
N LYS A 84 -4.08 5.77 30.69
CA LYS A 84 -3.35 4.74 29.93
C LYS A 84 -3.02 5.21 28.52
N TRP A 85 -1.87 4.75 28.02
CA TRP A 85 -1.41 4.96 26.66
C TRP A 85 -1.77 3.73 25.82
N GLN A 86 -2.08 3.93 24.55
CA GLN A 86 -2.37 2.89 23.58
C GLN A 86 -1.88 3.32 22.21
N THR A 87 -1.31 2.39 21.43
CA THR A 87 -1.02 2.62 20.02
C THR A 87 -2.29 2.86 19.23
N THR A 88 -2.22 3.77 18.26
CA THR A 88 -3.34 4.13 17.37
C THR A 88 -3.26 3.40 16.03
N ILE A 89 -2.05 3.00 15.62
CA ILE A 89 -1.82 2.30 14.37
C ILE A 89 -2.06 0.78 14.54
N PRO A 90 -2.59 0.09 13.52
CA PRO A 90 -2.69 -1.37 13.55
C PRO A 90 -1.30 -2.02 13.50
N ILE A 91 -1.02 -2.84 14.49
CA ILE A 91 0.18 -3.70 14.55
C ILE A 91 -0.32 -5.13 14.78
N LEU A 92 -0.26 -5.95 13.74
CA LEU A 92 -0.76 -7.32 13.75
C LEU A 92 0.39 -8.29 14.01
N ASP A 93 0.24 -9.13 15.05
CA ASP A 93 1.20 -10.19 15.34
C ASP A 93 1.11 -11.35 14.33
N GLN A 94 1.90 -12.40 14.56
CA GLN A 94 2.03 -13.51 13.63
C GLN A 94 0.68 -14.19 13.36
N GLU A 95 -0.10 -14.47 14.40
CA GLU A 95 -1.40 -15.12 14.25
C GLU A 95 -2.40 -14.21 13.54
N GLN A 96 -2.43 -12.95 13.93
CA GLN A 96 -3.28 -11.94 13.32
C GLN A 96 -2.93 -11.70 11.84
N THR A 97 -1.64 -11.63 11.50
CA THR A 97 -1.16 -11.47 10.12
C THR A 97 -1.57 -12.67 9.25
N ARG A 98 -1.39 -13.90 9.74
CA ARG A 98 -1.83 -15.11 9.03
C ARG A 98 -3.34 -15.13 8.83
N SER A 99 -4.09 -14.81 9.90
CA SER A 99 -5.55 -14.72 9.84
C SER A 99 -6.04 -13.67 8.86
N LEU A 100 -5.38 -12.49 8.79
CA LEU A 100 -5.68 -11.44 7.83
C LEU A 100 -5.45 -11.92 6.39
N ARG A 101 -4.32 -12.55 6.12
CA ARG A 101 -3.96 -13.06 4.78
C ARG A 101 -4.91 -14.15 4.31
N SER A 102 -5.24 -15.11 5.18
CA SER A 102 -6.24 -16.15 4.85
C SER A 102 -7.61 -15.54 4.54
N PHE A 103 -8.06 -14.60 5.35
CA PHE A 103 -9.33 -13.89 5.10
C PHE A 103 -9.31 -13.10 3.79
N SER A 104 -8.22 -12.40 3.52
CA SER A 104 -8.05 -11.63 2.27
C SER A 104 -8.01 -12.53 1.04
N GLU A 105 -7.42 -13.72 1.14
CA GLU A 105 -7.40 -14.72 0.07
C GLU A 105 -8.81 -15.24 -0.23
N GLU A 106 -9.62 -15.51 0.80
CA GLU A 106 -11.02 -15.91 0.64
C GLU A 106 -11.83 -14.80 -0.06
N VAL A 107 -11.67 -13.54 0.38
CA VAL A 107 -12.32 -12.38 -0.23
C VAL A 107 -11.90 -12.21 -1.68
N ALA A 108 -10.59 -12.26 -1.97
CA ALA A 108 -10.06 -12.17 -3.33
C ALA A 108 -10.55 -13.31 -4.22
N GLY A 109 -10.65 -14.54 -3.68
CA GLY A 109 -11.20 -15.69 -4.39
C GLY A 109 -12.65 -15.52 -4.80
N SER A 110 -13.50 -15.07 -3.87
CA SER A 110 -14.91 -14.75 -4.13
C SER A 110 -15.05 -13.63 -5.17
N MET A 111 -14.28 -12.58 -5.00
CA MET A 111 -14.25 -11.41 -5.89
C MET A 111 -13.80 -11.81 -7.30
N TYR A 112 -12.70 -12.55 -7.43
CA TYR A 112 -12.20 -13.00 -8.71
C TYR A 112 -13.19 -13.91 -9.44
N ALA A 113 -13.84 -14.83 -8.74
CA ALA A 113 -14.87 -15.69 -9.32
C ALA A 113 -16.03 -14.89 -9.95
N LYS A 114 -16.40 -13.77 -9.35
CA LYS A 114 -17.46 -12.87 -9.86
C LYS A 114 -17.00 -11.98 -11.01
N THR A 115 -15.72 -11.64 -11.08
CA THR A 115 -15.16 -10.64 -12.01
C THR A 115 -14.25 -11.26 -13.09
N LYS A 116 -14.01 -12.55 -13.07
CA LYS A 116 -13.11 -13.25 -14.01
C LYS A 116 -13.40 -12.95 -15.48
N SER A 117 -14.67 -12.95 -15.89
CA SER A 117 -15.05 -12.64 -17.26
C SER A 117 -14.72 -11.20 -17.67
N ASP A 118 -14.79 -10.28 -16.71
CA ASP A 118 -14.45 -8.87 -16.95
C ASP A 118 -12.92 -8.69 -17.06
N PHE A 119 -12.14 -9.38 -16.23
CA PHE A 119 -10.68 -9.40 -16.36
C PHE A 119 -10.23 -9.99 -17.69
N ILE A 120 -10.83 -11.10 -18.13
CA ILE A 120 -10.57 -11.69 -19.46
C ILE A 120 -10.90 -10.68 -20.58
N SER A 121 -12.07 -10.03 -20.50
CA SER A 121 -12.46 -9.00 -21.47
C SER A 121 -11.53 -7.79 -21.46
N LEU A 122 -11.02 -7.39 -20.29
CA LEU A 122 -10.03 -6.32 -20.16
C LEU A 122 -8.71 -6.71 -20.83
N THR A 123 -8.21 -7.91 -20.56
CA THR A 123 -6.99 -8.43 -21.19
C THR A 123 -7.13 -8.48 -22.72
N GLN A 124 -8.26 -8.96 -23.23
CA GLN A 124 -8.54 -8.98 -24.68
C GLN A 124 -8.57 -7.57 -25.26
N THR A 125 -9.21 -6.61 -24.58
CA THR A 125 -9.25 -5.22 -25.03
C THR A 125 -7.84 -4.59 -25.07
N ILE A 126 -7.01 -4.87 -24.08
CA ILE A 126 -5.60 -4.44 -24.06
C ILE A 126 -4.82 -5.03 -25.24
N HIS A 127 -5.01 -6.32 -25.55
CA HIS A 127 -4.31 -6.98 -26.64
C HIS A 127 -4.80 -6.52 -28.02
N ASP A 128 -6.11 -6.51 -28.25
CA ASP A 128 -6.70 -6.39 -29.58
C ASP A 128 -6.96 -4.94 -29.98
N GLU A 129 -7.38 -4.10 -29.04
CA GLU A 129 -7.76 -2.71 -29.31
C GLU A 129 -6.64 -1.71 -29.01
N MET A 130 -5.83 -1.96 -27.94
CA MET A 130 -4.71 -1.10 -27.57
C MET A 130 -3.38 -1.56 -28.21
N GLY A 131 -3.34 -2.80 -28.78
CA GLY A 131 -2.14 -3.37 -29.41
C GLY A 131 -1.05 -3.77 -28.43
N PHE A 132 -1.35 -3.87 -27.14
CA PHE A 132 -0.37 -4.12 -26.07
C PHE A 132 -0.42 -5.59 -25.65
N LYS A 133 0.46 -6.44 -26.25
CA LYS A 133 0.40 -7.91 -26.09
C LYS A 133 1.20 -8.45 -24.92
N ASP A 134 2.34 -7.84 -24.59
CA ASP A 134 3.34 -8.49 -23.74
C ASP A 134 3.23 -8.13 -22.24
N ASN A 135 2.40 -7.18 -21.85
CA ASN A 135 2.32 -6.67 -20.47
C ASN A 135 0.92 -6.28 -20.00
N ALA A 136 -0.09 -7.06 -20.42
CA ALA A 136 -1.48 -6.78 -20.01
C ALA A 136 -1.64 -6.79 -18.47
N LEU A 137 -0.99 -7.74 -17.78
CA LEU A 137 -1.00 -7.81 -16.33
C LEU A 137 -0.43 -6.55 -15.69
N SER A 138 0.68 -6.02 -16.22
CA SER A 138 1.28 -4.77 -15.71
C SER A 138 0.34 -3.60 -15.85
N LEU A 139 -0.37 -3.50 -16.97
CA LEU A 139 -1.35 -2.44 -17.18
C LEU A 139 -2.57 -2.60 -16.28
N ILE A 140 -3.08 -3.83 -16.10
CA ILE A 140 -4.17 -4.12 -15.18
C ILE A 140 -3.76 -3.77 -13.75
N PHE A 141 -2.56 -4.15 -13.33
CA PHE A 141 -2.05 -3.79 -12.01
C PHE A 141 -1.94 -2.28 -11.87
N SER A 142 -1.16 -1.62 -12.72
CA SER A 142 -0.83 -0.21 -12.59
C SER A 142 -2.05 0.70 -12.72
N TYR A 143 -2.88 0.48 -13.73
CA TYR A 143 -4.03 1.35 -13.97
C TYR A 143 -5.22 1.02 -13.07
N LEU A 144 -5.60 -0.27 -13.00
CA LEU A 144 -6.80 -0.67 -12.28
C LEU A 144 -6.52 -0.88 -10.79
N LEU A 145 -5.62 -1.83 -10.45
CA LEU A 145 -5.48 -2.27 -9.06
C LEU A 145 -4.72 -1.25 -8.21
N ASP A 146 -3.60 -0.73 -8.70
CA ASP A 146 -2.78 0.24 -7.95
C ASP A 146 -3.18 1.71 -8.22
N GLY A 147 -3.84 2.01 -9.33
CA GLY A 147 -4.28 3.35 -9.67
C GLY A 147 -5.73 3.63 -9.29
N ARG A 148 -6.67 3.17 -10.13
CA ARG A 148 -8.10 3.50 -10.02
C ARG A 148 -8.74 3.04 -8.71
N MET A 149 -8.33 1.87 -8.19
CA MET A 149 -8.87 1.36 -6.94
C MET A 149 -8.46 2.21 -5.75
N TRP A 150 -7.19 2.62 -5.65
CA TRP A 150 -6.76 3.52 -4.58
C TRP A 150 -7.48 4.86 -4.66
N THR A 151 -7.62 5.44 -5.86
CA THR A 151 -8.41 6.65 -6.07
C THR A 151 -9.86 6.50 -5.59
N LYS A 152 -10.46 5.30 -5.78
CA LYS A 152 -11.84 5.02 -5.35
C LYS A 152 -11.98 4.82 -3.84
N LEU A 153 -10.98 4.19 -3.21
CA LEU A 153 -11.04 3.79 -1.80
C LEU A 153 -10.46 4.85 -0.88
N VAL A 154 -9.45 5.56 -1.35
CA VAL A 154 -8.74 6.52 -0.53
C VAL A 154 -9.44 7.84 -0.51
N LEU A 155 -9.82 8.17 0.67
CA LEU A 155 -10.42 9.41 1.06
C LEU A 155 -9.40 10.10 1.99
N PHE A 156 -8.26 10.55 1.41
CA PHE A 156 -7.20 11.20 2.18
C PHE A 156 -7.71 12.37 3.02
N ASP A 157 -8.68 13.11 2.49
CA ASP A 157 -9.29 14.25 3.16
C ASP A 157 -10.12 13.87 4.40
N ASP A 158 -10.49 12.59 4.52
CA ASP A 158 -11.34 12.08 5.59
C ASP A 158 -10.61 11.22 6.63
N ILE A 159 -9.29 11.03 6.49
CA ILE A 159 -8.47 10.31 7.48
C ILE A 159 -7.80 11.31 8.40
N ASP A 160 -7.75 10.98 9.69
CA ASP A 160 -7.18 11.85 10.72
C ASP A 160 -5.82 12.42 10.30
N SER A 161 -5.71 13.75 10.34
CA SER A 161 -4.47 14.46 10.11
C SER A 161 -3.62 14.43 11.37
N HIS A 162 -2.38 14.01 11.24
CA HIS A 162 -1.37 14.00 12.31
C HIS A 162 -0.32 15.07 12.06
N PHE A 163 0.52 15.34 13.07
CA PHE A 163 1.64 16.24 12.85
C PHE A 163 2.64 15.64 11.87
N GLY A 164 2.74 16.24 10.70
CA GLY A 164 3.70 15.87 9.66
C GLY A 164 3.20 14.88 8.62
N TRP A 165 2.05 14.22 8.81
CA TRP A 165 1.48 13.28 7.85
C TRP A 165 -0.03 13.10 8.01
N SER A 166 -0.66 12.55 6.98
CA SER A 166 -2.05 12.07 7.02
C SER A 166 -2.16 10.78 6.23
N GLY A 167 -3.15 9.95 6.52
CA GLY A 167 -3.37 8.67 5.83
C GLY A 167 -3.28 7.45 6.74
N CYS A 168 -2.94 6.30 6.17
CA CYS A 168 -2.88 5.02 6.86
C CYS A 168 -1.44 4.52 6.99
N TYR A 169 -1.11 4.03 8.18
CA TYR A 169 0.14 3.33 8.48
C TYR A 169 -0.15 2.11 9.34
N TRP A 170 0.38 0.95 8.94
CA TRP A 170 0.18 -0.30 9.69
C TRP A 170 1.40 -1.21 9.59
N VAL A 171 1.50 -2.18 10.49
CA VAL A 171 2.63 -3.10 10.55
C VAL A 171 2.13 -4.54 10.68
N LEU A 172 2.61 -5.42 9.81
CA LEU A 172 2.31 -6.85 9.78
C LEU A 172 3.54 -7.66 10.19
N TYR A 173 3.33 -8.82 10.83
CA TYR A 173 4.42 -9.62 11.37
C TYR A 173 5.38 -10.16 10.30
N GLU A 174 4.88 -10.63 9.16
CA GLU A 174 5.72 -11.22 8.12
C GLU A 174 5.66 -10.36 6.86
N PRO A 175 6.83 -9.94 6.31
CA PRO A 175 6.88 -9.29 5.01
C PRO A 175 6.33 -10.21 3.90
N ARG A 176 5.67 -9.62 2.91
CA ARG A 176 5.45 -10.30 1.64
C ARG A 176 6.77 -10.38 0.90
N THR A 177 7.02 -11.54 0.29
CA THR A 177 8.14 -11.78 -0.60
C THR A 177 7.61 -11.94 -2.02
N ASP A 178 8.47 -11.74 -3.01
CA ASP A 178 8.20 -12.03 -4.42
C ASP A 178 7.08 -11.17 -5.05
N LEU A 179 7.05 -9.87 -4.72
CA LEU A 179 6.17 -8.92 -5.36
C LEU A 179 6.58 -8.76 -6.83
N ALA A 180 5.75 -9.26 -7.75
CA ALA A 180 6.07 -9.29 -9.18
C ALA A 180 5.82 -7.96 -9.91
N CYS A 181 5.17 -6.99 -9.23
CA CYS A 181 4.65 -5.78 -9.88
C CYS A 181 5.08 -4.51 -9.17
N GLY A 182 5.39 -3.49 -9.96
CA GLY A 182 5.58 -2.11 -9.53
C GLY A 182 4.92 -1.14 -10.48
N THR A 183 4.51 0.04 -9.98
CA THR A 183 3.82 1.04 -10.78
C THR A 183 4.55 2.35 -10.76
N ASN A 184 4.67 2.94 -11.95
CA ASN A 184 5.00 4.34 -12.11
C ASN A 184 4.00 4.98 -13.08
N SER A 185 3.38 6.09 -12.71
CA SER A 185 2.51 6.88 -13.57
C SER A 185 3.02 8.30 -13.64
N TYR A 186 3.05 8.86 -14.84
CA TYR A 186 3.56 10.19 -15.11
C TYR A 186 2.61 10.93 -16.06
N GLY A 187 2.48 12.23 -15.85
CA GLY A 187 1.63 13.11 -16.63
C GLY A 187 0.27 13.41 -16.01
N GLU A 188 -0.26 14.62 -16.27
CA GLU A 188 -1.55 15.07 -15.73
C GLU A 188 -2.72 14.89 -16.71
N GLN A 189 -2.48 15.02 -18.01
CA GLN A 189 -3.52 14.98 -19.04
C GLN A 189 -3.67 13.58 -19.64
N ASP A 190 -2.56 12.97 -20.00
CA ASP A 190 -2.49 11.60 -20.47
C ASP A 190 -1.75 10.78 -19.41
N LEU A 191 -2.38 9.75 -18.88
CA LEU A 191 -1.74 8.87 -17.92
C LEU A 191 -0.75 7.99 -18.68
N ILE A 192 0.53 8.24 -18.46
CA ILE A 192 1.62 7.41 -18.96
C ILE A 192 1.98 6.42 -17.89
N LEU A 193 1.68 5.16 -18.13
CA LEU A 193 2.02 4.07 -17.23
C LEU A 193 3.26 3.38 -17.74
N THR A 194 4.26 3.27 -16.90
CA THR A 194 5.39 2.39 -17.12
C THR A 194 5.37 1.29 -16.07
N TYR A 195 5.52 0.06 -16.53
CA TYR A 195 5.80 -1.06 -15.67
C TYR A 195 7.31 -1.26 -15.65
N VAL A 196 7.87 -1.20 -14.45
CA VAL A 196 9.31 -1.43 -14.25
C VAL A 196 9.43 -2.54 -13.23
N ASN A 197 10.25 -3.52 -13.54
CA ASN A 197 10.67 -4.50 -12.54
C ASN A 197 11.35 -3.72 -11.39
N SER A 198 11.04 -4.04 -10.14
CA SER A 198 11.45 -3.29 -8.94
C SER A 198 12.95 -2.95 -8.86
N ASP A 199 13.78 -3.72 -9.58
CA ASP A 199 15.24 -3.55 -9.58
C ASP A 199 15.75 -2.54 -10.62
N ILE A 200 14.88 -2.02 -11.51
CA ILE A 200 15.30 -1.14 -12.62
C ILE A 200 14.34 0.04 -12.69
N VAL A 201 14.54 1.05 -11.85
CA VAL A 201 13.74 2.28 -11.85
C VAL A 201 14.55 3.43 -12.49
N PRO A 202 14.06 4.05 -13.58
CA PRO A 202 14.67 5.27 -14.09
C PRO A 202 14.60 6.38 -13.05
N ASN A 203 15.56 7.29 -13.11
CA ASN A 203 15.57 8.49 -12.26
C ASN A 203 14.34 9.37 -12.55
N ASP A 204 13.71 9.94 -11.53
CA ASP A 204 12.49 10.74 -11.63
C ASP A 204 12.59 11.87 -12.65
N SER A 205 13.71 12.59 -12.68
CA SER A 205 13.93 13.69 -13.66
C SER A 205 13.98 13.20 -15.11
N ILE A 206 14.35 11.94 -15.36
CA ILE A 206 14.29 11.33 -16.70
C ILE A 206 12.86 11.01 -17.06
N MET A 207 12.09 10.50 -16.10
CA MET A 207 10.70 10.13 -16.31
C MET A 207 9.79 11.35 -16.47
N GLU A 208 10.06 12.44 -15.77
CA GLU A 208 9.39 13.73 -15.99
C GLU A 208 9.58 14.21 -17.43
N ARG A 209 10.83 14.28 -17.91
CA ARG A 209 11.13 14.66 -19.30
C ARG A 209 10.52 13.70 -20.32
N TYR A 210 10.48 12.41 -20.02
CA TYR A 210 9.81 11.40 -20.84
C TYR A 210 8.32 11.70 -20.98
N ALA A 211 7.65 11.98 -19.86
CA ALA A 211 6.23 12.32 -19.86
C ALA A 211 5.95 13.63 -20.61
N GLU A 212 6.77 14.66 -20.42
CA GLU A 212 6.66 15.95 -21.11
C GLU A 212 6.76 15.79 -22.63
N GLU A 213 7.80 15.10 -23.13
CA GLU A 213 7.98 14.91 -24.57
C GLU A 213 6.85 14.09 -25.21
N ILE A 214 6.35 13.06 -24.51
CA ILE A 214 5.21 12.27 -25.00
C ILE A 214 3.94 13.14 -25.05
N ALA A 215 3.69 13.93 -24.02
CA ALA A 215 2.52 14.82 -24.00
C ALA A 215 2.57 15.85 -25.15
N GLU A 216 3.76 16.37 -25.46
CA GLU A 216 3.94 17.38 -26.49
C GLU A 216 4.02 16.80 -27.92
N PHE A 217 4.80 15.71 -28.11
CA PHE A 217 5.14 15.21 -29.46
C PHE A 217 4.56 13.81 -29.76
N GLY A 218 4.02 13.11 -28.76
CA GLY A 218 3.57 11.72 -28.90
C GLY A 218 4.70 10.70 -29.01
N LYS A 219 5.95 11.12 -28.97
CA LYS A 219 7.18 10.30 -29.00
C LYS A 219 8.35 11.07 -28.41
N ILE A 220 9.47 10.38 -28.18
CA ILE A 220 10.70 11.04 -27.73
C ILE A 220 11.50 11.53 -28.93
N THR A 221 11.80 12.82 -28.96
CA THR A 221 12.54 13.49 -30.03
C THR A 221 14.00 13.77 -29.66
N ASP A 222 14.29 13.89 -28.36
CA ASP A 222 15.64 14.05 -27.85
C ASP A 222 16.41 12.72 -27.89
N THR A 223 17.41 12.64 -28.80
CA THR A 223 18.23 11.43 -29.00
C THR A 223 19.04 11.02 -27.76
N GLN A 224 19.39 11.98 -26.90
CA GLN A 224 20.08 11.68 -25.63
C GLN A 224 19.09 11.02 -24.65
N LEU A 225 17.86 11.53 -24.63
CA LEU A 225 16.79 10.93 -23.80
C LEU A 225 16.43 9.54 -24.31
N VAL A 226 16.31 9.31 -25.63
CA VAL A 226 16.14 7.97 -26.23
C VAL A 226 17.21 7.01 -25.72
N SER A 227 18.49 7.40 -25.78
CA SER A 227 19.60 6.57 -25.34
C SER A 227 19.53 6.19 -23.85
N ARG A 228 18.92 7.05 -23.02
CA ARG A 228 18.75 6.82 -21.58
C ARG A 228 17.52 5.98 -21.25
N LEU A 229 16.46 6.06 -22.06
CA LEU A 229 15.19 5.36 -21.84
C LEU A 229 15.19 3.95 -22.44
N LYS A 230 15.92 3.74 -23.53
CA LYS A 230 15.99 2.46 -24.24
C LYS A 230 16.39 1.26 -23.35
N PRO A 231 17.40 1.36 -22.44
CA PRO A 231 17.75 0.24 -21.55
C PRO A 231 16.61 -0.25 -20.66
N TYR A 232 15.60 0.61 -20.42
CA TYR A 232 14.42 0.29 -19.62
C TYR A 232 13.24 -0.25 -20.47
N GLY A 233 13.40 -0.37 -21.79
CA GLY A 233 12.34 -0.83 -22.69
C GLY A 233 11.18 0.17 -22.86
N LEU A 234 11.41 1.45 -22.59
CA LEU A 234 10.39 2.50 -22.65
C LEU A 234 10.20 3.08 -24.05
N VAL A 235 11.24 3.03 -24.86
CA VAL A 235 11.25 3.52 -26.24
C VAL A 235 12.09 2.63 -27.15
N ASP A 236 11.81 2.66 -28.46
CA ASP A 236 12.66 2.08 -29.50
C ASP A 236 13.79 3.02 -29.94
N ASP A 237 14.58 2.59 -30.94
CA ASP A 237 15.68 3.39 -31.52
C ASP A 237 15.23 4.70 -32.21
N LYS A 238 13.95 4.80 -32.54
CA LYS A 238 13.36 5.97 -33.21
C LYS A 238 12.66 6.92 -32.23
N GLY A 239 12.64 6.57 -30.94
CA GLY A 239 11.93 7.29 -29.90
C GLY A 239 10.43 6.98 -29.86
N ASP A 240 9.97 5.97 -30.59
CA ASP A 240 8.58 5.53 -30.50
C ASP A 240 8.35 4.82 -29.16
N VAL A 241 7.21 5.10 -28.52
CA VAL A 241 6.90 4.66 -27.16
C VAL A 241 6.49 3.18 -27.15
N LEU A 242 7.08 2.39 -26.26
CA LEU A 242 6.83 0.94 -26.14
C LEU A 242 5.91 0.57 -24.96
N ILE A 243 5.45 1.56 -24.19
CA ILE A 243 4.52 1.36 -23.06
C ILE A 243 3.17 2.00 -23.35
N PRO A 244 2.09 1.54 -22.70
CA PRO A 244 0.76 2.11 -22.94
C PRO A 244 0.66 3.54 -22.44
N ILE A 245 0.00 4.37 -23.25
CA ILE A 245 -0.44 5.72 -22.88
C ILE A 245 -1.95 5.66 -22.73
N ILE A 246 -2.44 5.90 -21.52
CA ILE A 246 -3.87 5.87 -21.22
C ILE A 246 -4.41 7.30 -21.24
N LYS A 247 -5.22 7.62 -22.24
CA LYS A 247 -5.92 8.89 -22.36
C LYS A 247 -7.24 8.86 -21.64
N ARG A 248 -7.66 9.99 -21.06
CA ARG A 248 -8.98 10.13 -20.45
C ARG A 248 -10.04 10.14 -21.55
N GLN A 249 -10.68 8.99 -21.78
CA GLN A 249 -11.74 8.82 -22.78
C GLN A 249 -12.75 7.77 -22.34
N GLN A 250 -13.92 7.76 -22.99
CA GLN A 250 -14.99 6.79 -22.72
C GLN A 250 -14.95 5.67 -23.76
N ASP A 251 -13.93 4.83 -23.69
CA ASP A 251 -13.77 3.65 -24.53
C ASP A 251 -14.10 2.35 -23.77
N ARG A 252 -13.98 1.23 -24.45
CA ARG A 252 -14.26 -0.08 -23.88
C ARG A 252 -13.32 -0.42 -22.70
N PHE A 253 -12.05 -0.02 -22.77
CA PHE A 253 -11.08 -0.21 -21.70
C PHE A 253 -11.56 0.48 -20.41
N HIS A 254 -11.96 1.77 -20.51
CA HIS A 254 -12.43 2.53 -19.35
C HIS A 254 -13.77 1.98 -18.82
N GLN A 255 -14.70 1.57 -19.70
CA GLN A 255 -15.96 0.98 -19.26
C GLN A 255 -15.76 -0.32 -18.47
N ILE A 256 -14.86 -1.20 -18.91
CA ILE A 256 -14.57 -2.45 -18.21
C ILE A 256 -13.84 -2.16 -16.90
N THR A 257 -12.87 -1.24 -16.89
CA THR A 257 -12.15 -0.87 -15.67
C THR A 257 -13.08 -0.23 -14.63
N ASP A 258 -13.98 0.65 -15.02
CA ASP A 258 -14.96 1.27 -14.11
C ASP A 258 -15.89 0.20 -13.50
N LYS A 259 -16.36 -0.75 -14.31
CA LYS A 259 -17.18 -1.88 -13.83
C LYS A 259 -16.42 -2.74 -12.81
N LEU A 260 -15.15 -3.04 -13.07
CA LEU A 260 -14.29 -3.78 -12.15
C LEU A 260 -14.07 -3.01 -10.85
N VAL A 261 -13.75 -1.72 -10.92
CA VAL A 261 -13.59 -0.84 -9.74
C VAL A 261 -14.84 -0.87 -8.85
N ASP A 262 -16.03 -0.74 -9.45
CA ASP A 262 -17.29 -0.75 -8.70
C ASP A 262 -17.55 -2.13 -8.06
N ALA A 263 -17.33 -3.22 -8.78
CA ALA A 263 -17.52 -4.58 -8.27
C ALA A 263 -16.54 -4.90 -7.12
N ILE A 264 -15.26 -4.57 -7.27
CA ILE A 264 -14.23 -4.76 -6.25
C ILE A 264 -14.56 -3.91 -5.01
N SER A 265 -14.90 -2.64 -5.20
CA SER A 265 -15.25 -1.72 -4.10
C SER A 265 -16.47 -2.20 -3.30
N ALA A 266 -17.49 -2.73 -3.98
CA ALA A 266 -18.68 -3.27 -3.32
C ALA A 266 -18.37 -4.47 -2.44
N GLU A 267 -17.53 -5.40 -2.94
CA GLU A 267 -17.10 -6.58 -2.19
C GLU A 267 -16.26 -6.20 -0.96
N LEU A 268 -15.33 -5.25 -1.11
CA LEU A 268 -14.52 -4.74 0.00
C LEU A 268 -15.40 -4.11 1.09
N LYS A 269 -16.36 -3.26 0.71
CA LYS A 269 -17.29 -2.63 1.66
C LYS A 269 -18.10 -3.66 2.45
N SER A 270 -18.48 -4.78 1.85
CA SER A 270 -19.24 -5.82 2.55
C SER A 270 -18.39 -6.59 3.58
N ASN A 271 -17.06 -6.55 3.47
CA ASN A 271 -16.13 -7.30 4.30
C ASN A 271 -15.34 -6.46 5.31
N CYS A 272 -15.24 -5.13 5.11
CA CYS A 272 -14.38 -4.27 5.95
C CYS A 272 -14.82 -4.24 7.43
N ASN A 273 -16.12 -4.24 7.74
CA ASN A 273 -16.62 -4.26 9.11
C ASN A 273 -16.22 -5.52 9.88
N SER A 274 -16.20 -6.68 9.20
CA SER A 274 -15.74 -7.93 9.77
C SER A 274 -14.26 -7.85 10.17
N LEU A 275 -13.43 -7.27 9.32
CA LEU A 275 -12.01 -7.06 9.58
C LEU A 275 -11.80 -6.05 10.71
N ALA A 276 -12.45 -4.90 10.67
CA ALA A 276 -12.37 -3.88 11.71
C ALA A 276 -12.69 -4.46 13.10
N THR A 277 -13.78 -5.22 13.20
CA THR A 277 -14.19 -5.87 14.45
C THR A 277 -13.18 -6.93 14.90
N ARG A 278 -12.70 -7.78 13.98
CA ARG A 278 -11.78 -8.88 14.28
C ARG A 278 -10.45 -8.41 14.85
N TYR A 279 -9.91 -7.31 14.33
CA TYR A 279 -8.59 -6.78 14.71
C TYR A 279 -8.66 -5.54 15.59
N GLY A 280 -9.85 -5.11 16.00
CA GLY A 280 -10.04 -3.94 16.85
C GLY A 280 -9.62 -2.63 16.18
N ILE A 281 -9.68 -2.55 14.84
CA ILE A 281 -9.40 -1.35 14.07
C ILE A 281 -10.61 -0.44 14.19
N LYS A 282 -10.42 0.74 14.78
CA LYS A 282 -11.52 1.66 15.11
C LYS A 282 -12.08 2.38 13.89
N ASP A 283 -11.22 2.65 12.91
CA ASP A 283 -11.57 3.34 11.69
C ASP A 283 -11.82 2.33 10.56
N GLU A 284 -13.04 2.29 10.06
CA GLU A 284 -13.44 1.40 8.95
C GLU A 284 -12.69 1.70 7.65
N LYS A 285 -12.26 2.95 7.42
CA LYS A 285 -11.46 3.32 6.26
C LYS A 285 -10.07 2.72 6.33
N VAL A 286 -9.45 2.77 7.51
CA VAL A 286 -8.16 2.11 7.77
C VAL A 286 -8.30 0.59 7.57
N ALA A 287 -9.37 -0.01 8.08
CA ALA A 287 -9.64 -1.43 7.86
C ALA A 287 -9.81 -1.78 6.38
N MET A 288 -10.49 -0.91 5.61
CA MET A 288 -10.67 -1.09 4.17
C MET A 288 -9.36 -0.98 3.39
N VAL A 289 -8.50 -0.01 3.74
CA VAL A 289 -7.18 0.16 3.13
C VAL A 289 -6.31 -1.09 3.36
N ILE A 290 -6.26 -1.59 4.59
CA ILE A 290 -5.50 -2.81 4.93
C ILE A 290 -6.07 -4.03 4.21
N LEU A 291 -7.39 -4.20 4.19
CA LEU A 291 -8.03 -5.31 3.47
C LEU A 291 -7.72 -5.24 1.98
N TYR A 292 -7.86 -4.06 1.38
CA TYR A 292 -7.59 -3.90 -0.04
C TYR A 292 -6.13 -4.18 -0.39
N HIS A 293 -5.18 -3.70 0.40
CA HIS A 293 -3.76 -4.00 0.19
C HIS A 293 -3.51 -5.51 0.08
N GLU A 294 -4.05 -6.29 1.00
CA GLU A 294 -3.90 -7.74 0.99
C GLU A 294 -4.69 -8.41 -0.16
N VAL A 295 -5.91 -7.95 -0.45
CA VAL A 295 -6.73 -8.45 -1.56
C VAL A 295 -6.11 -8.14 -2.91
N MET A 296 -5.53 -6.97 -3.08
CA MET A 296 -4.85 -6.56 -4.32
C MET A 296 -3.77 -7.57 -4.73
N TRP A 297 -2.89 -7.94 -3.80
CA TRP A 297 -1.83 -8.93 -4.07
C TRP A 297 -2.40 -10.32 -4.35
N ASN A 298 -3.44 -10.74 -3.63
CA ASN A 298 -4.10 -12.01 -3.90
C ASN A 298 -4.83 -12.02 -5.26
N LEU A 299 -5.32 -10.88 -5.75
CA LEU A 299 -5.87 -10.75 -7.10
C LEU A 299 -4.77 -10.85 -8.17
N VAL A 300 -3.61 -10.23 -7.94
CA VAL A 300 -2.44 -10.36 -8.83
C VAL A 300 -2.02 -11.81 -8.95
N ASP A 301 -1.92 -12.54 -7.84
CA ASP A 301 -1.57 -13.97 -7.86
C ASP A 301 -2.55 -14.80 -8.70
N LYS A 302 -3.86 -14.48 -8.61
CA LYS A 302 -4.88 -15.17 -9.43
C LYS A 302 -4.81 -14.80 -10.91
N LEU A 303 -4.51 -13.55 -11.22
CA LEU A 303 -4.32 -13.10 -12.61
C LEU A 303 -3.07 -13.71 -13.26
N ILE A 304 -2.04 -14.01 -12.49
CA ILE A 304 -0.83 -14.69 -12.97
C ILE A 304 -1.10 -16.18 -13.29
N GLN A 305 -2.00 -16.81 -12.52
CA GLN A 305 -2.31 -18.23 -12.65
C GLN A 305 -3.22 -18.56 -13.85
N ASP A 306 -3.99 -17.59 -14.33
CA ASP A 306 -4.95 -17.74 -15.45
C ASP A 306 -4.44 -17.14 -16.76
#